data_6e9dbc5863cb401cc8edd0e2c1b4085a
#
_entry.id   6e9dbc5863cb401cc8edd0e2c1b4085a
#
_cell.length_a   1.000
_cell.length_b   1.000
_cell.length_c   1.000
_cell.angle_alpha   90.00
_cell.angle_beta   90.00
_cell.angle_gamma   90.00
#
_symmetry.space_group_name_H-M   'P 1'
#
loop_
_entity.id
_entity.type
_entity.pdbx_description
1 polymer ?
#
loop_
_entity_poly.entity_id
_entity_poly.type
_entity_poly.pdbx_seq_one_letter_code
_entity_poly.pdbx_strand_id
1 'polypeptide(L)'
;MANIDKDPTKGLNAAVAAELRAERKAQEVTFDDLVERISLSRATTWRLLNAERLITIEALVEIASALGVSVLEIVERAEKRLAKKTPPPRRRGRRHALAMA
;
A
#
# COMPACT_ATOMS: atom_id res chain seq x y z
N MET A 1 -17.80 9.84 -13.28
CA MET A 1 -16.90 9.87 -12.76
C MET A 1 -16.63 8.75 -12.13
N ALA A 2 -15.76 8.54 -12.17
CA ALA A 2 -15.43 7.38 -11.53
C ALA A 2 -15.71 7.44 -10.11
N ASN A 3 -16.17 6.39 -9.59
CA ASN A 3 -16.35 6.29 -8.20
C ASN A 3 -15.05 5.95 -7.57
N ILE A 4 -14.67 6.72 -6.61
CA ILE A 4 -13.52 6.41 -5.83
C ILE A 4 -13.99 5.52 -4.70
N ASP A 5 -13.39 4.36 -4.62
CA ASP A 5 -13.76 3.41 -3.57
C ASP A 5 -13.22 3.92 -2.25
N LYS A 6 -14.11 4.26 -1.34
CA LYS A 6 -13.71 4.78 -0.04
C LYS A 6 -13.62 3.71 1.05
N ASP A 7 -13.83 2.46 0.68
CA ASP A 7 -13.72 1.37 1.63
C ASP A 7 -12.24 1.06 1.86
N PRO A 8 -11.70 1.32 3.05
CA PRO A 8 -10.26 1.11 3.28
C PRO A 8 -9.84 -0.34 3.16
N THR A 9 -10.80 -1.28 3.24
CA THR A 9 -10.45 -2.70 3.16
C THR A 9 -10.27 -3.18 1.73
N LYS A 10 -10.46 -2.31 0.74
CA LYS A 10 -10.40 -2.70 -0.66
C LYS A 10 -9.44 -1.84 -1.46
N GLY A 11 -9.18 -2.27 -2.66
CA GLY A 11 -8.44 -1.49 -3.62
C GLY A 11 -7.00 -1.22 -3.22
N LEU A 12 -6.49 -0.10 -3.69
CA LEU A 12 -5.09 0.25 -3.47
C LEU A 12 -4.77 0.43 -1.99
N ASN A 13 -5.71 0.97 -1.23
CA ASN A 13 -5.47 1.17 0.19
C ASN A 13 -5.17 -0.14 0.89
N ALA A 14 -5.97 -1.16 0.63
CA ALA A 14 -5.74 -2.47 1.24
C ALA A 14 -4.43 -3.07 0.76
N ALA A 15 -4.09 -2.87 -0.52
CA ALA A 15 -2.85 -3.39 -1.06
C ALA A 15 -1.63 -2.70 -0.45
N VAL A 16 -1.70 -1.38 -0.26
CA VAL A 16 -0.62 -0.65 0.38
C VAL A 16 -0.46 -1.11 1.83
N ALA A 17 -1.56 -1.26 2.55
CA ALA A 17 -1.49 -1.73 3.93
C ALA A 17 -0.83 -3.11 4.00
N ALA A 18 -1.18 -3.99 3.06
CA ALA A 18 -0.61 -5.32 3.02
C ALA A 18 0.90 -5.28 2.75
N GLU A 19 1.33 -4.38 1.85
CA GLU A 19 2.76 -4.25 1.56
C GLU A 19 3.53 -3.70 2.76
N LEU A 20 2.95 -2.75 3.48
CA LEU A 20 3.60 -2.22 4.67
C LEU A 20 3.74 -3.31 5.74
N ARG A 21 2.71 -4.12 5.91
CA ARG A 21 2.78 -5.24 6.85
C ARG A 21 3.86 -6.24 6.42
N ALA A 22 3.93 -6.53 5.12
CA ALA A 22 4.91 -7.48 4.60
C ALA A 22 6.33 -6.95 4.79
N GLU A 23 6.53 -5.66 4.52
CA GLU A 23 7.85 -5.06 4.67
C GLU A 23 8.29 -5.08 6.14
N ARG A 24 7.37 -4.76 7.04
CA ARG A 24 7.69 -4.79 8.46
C ARG A 24 8.13 -6.20 8.89
N LYS A 25 7.39 -7.21 8.43
CA LYS A 25 7.73 -8.59 8.77
C LYS A 25 9.06 -9.01 8.15
N ALA A 26 9.29 -8.62 6.91
CA ALA A 26 10.53 -8.98 6.23
C ALA A 26 11.75 -8.43 6.95
N GLN A 27 11.60 -7.26 7.56
CA GLN A 27 12.70 -6.64 8.31
C GLN A 27 12.72 -7.06 9.77
N GLU A 28 11.76 -7.86 10.20
CA GLU A 28 11.65 -8.30 11.59
C GLU A 28 11.51 -7.13 12.55
N VAL A 29 10.84 -6.08 12.11
CA VAL A 29 10.54 -4.93 12.95
C VAL A 29 9.21 -5.20 13.65
N THR A 30 9.22 -5.15 14.98
CA THR A 30 7.97 -5.40 15.69
C THR A 30 7.05 -4.21 15.55
N PHE A 31 5.77 -4.42 15.83
CA PHE A 31 4.81 -3.32 15.80
C PHE A 31 5.22 -2.23 16.79
N ASP A 32 5.66 -2.63 17.97
CA ASP A 32 6.10 -1.67 18.99
C ASP A 32 7.29 -0.85 18.50
N ASP A 33 8.25 -1.50 17.83
CA ASP A 33 9.39 -0.79 17.28
C ASP A 33 8.96 0.24 16.24
N LEU A 34 8.01 -0.14 15.40
CA LEU A 34 7.52 0.78 14.38
C LEU A 34 6.84 1.99 15.03
N VAL A 35 5.99 1.74 16.02
CA VAL A 35 5.27 2.83 16.71
C VAL A 35 6.27 3.83 17.32
N GLU A 36 7.39 3.34 17.84
CA GLU A 36 8.39 4.22 18.42
C GLU A 36 9.10 5.10 17.40
N ARG A 37 9.08 4.69 16.14
CA ARG A 37 9.79 5.44 15.09
C ARG A 37 8.94 6.49 14.42
N ILE A 38 7.65 6.53 14.71
CA ILE A 38 6.74 7.42 14.00
C ILE A 38 5.96 8.27 15.00
N SER A 39 5.31 9.32 14.48
CA SER A 39 4.58 10.24 15.33
C SER A 39 3.11 9.86 15.51
N LEU A 40 2.63 8.87 14.78
CA LEU A 40 1.24 8.46 14.87
C LEU A 40 1.01 7.65 16.14
N SER A 41 -0.20 7.71 16.66
CA SER A 41 -0.54 6.93 17.84
C SER A 41 -0.53 5.45 17.51
N ARG A 42 -0.39 4.64 18.54
CA ARG A 42 -0.42 3.19 18.40
C ARG A 42 -1.72 2.72 17.75
N ALA A 43 -2.84 3.24 18.23
CA ALA A 43 -4.14 2.84 17.70
C ALA A 43 -4.30 3.22 16.23
N THR A 44 -3.88 4.43 15.87
CA THR A 44 -3.95 4.87 14.49
C THR A 44 -3.08 4.00 13.59
N THR A 45 -1.85 3.73 14.04
CA THR A 45 -0.93 2.91 13.28
C THR A 45 -1.51 1.50 13.03
N TRP A 46 -2.10 0.92 14.07
CA TRP A 46 -2.72 -0.39 13.94
C TRP A 46 -3.82 -0.38 12.88
N ARG A 47 -4.69 0.63 12.95
CA ARG A 47 -5.80 0.72 12.00
C ARG A 47 -5.34 0.91 10.57
N LEU A 48 -4.32 1.72 10.38
CA LEU A 48 -3.79 1.95 9.04
C LEU A 48 -3.17 0.67 8.47
N LEU A 49 -2.37 -0.01 9.28
CA LEU A 49 -1.69 -1.23 8.80
C LEU A 49 -2.68 -2.36 8.53
N ASN A 50 -3.83 -2.35 9.19
CA ASN A 50 -4.82 -3.39 9.00
C ASN A 50 -5.96 -2.96 8.08
N ALA A 51 -5.74 -1.88 7.36
CA ALA A 51 -6.69 -1.38 6.36
C ALA A 51 -8.06 -1.07 6.95
N GLU A 52 -8.07 -0.61 8.20
CA GLU A 52 -9.33 -0.17 8.84
C GLU A 52 -9.57 1.30 8.58
N ARG A 53 -8.59 2.01 8.02
CA ARG A 53 -8.71 3.41 7.66
C ARG A 53 -7.98 3.65 6.37
N LEU A 54 -8.37 4.70 5.67
CA LEU A 54 -7.63 5.12 4.49
C LEU A 54 -6.30 5.72 4.92
N ILE A 55 -5.24 5.30 4.27
CA ILE A 55 -3.89 5.77 4.57
C ILE A 55 -3.69 7.11 3.88
N THR A 56 -3.38 8.15 4.65
CA THR A 56 -3.04 9.44 4.04
C THR A 56 -1.64 9.34 3.46
N ILE A 57 -1.34 10.23 2.52
CA ILE A 57 -0.01 10.27 1.94
C ILE A 57 1.03 10.55 3.02
N GLU A 58 0.71 11.44 3.95
CA GLU A 58 1.66 11.77 5.02
C GLU A 58 1.94 10.59 5.92
N ALA A 59 0.90 9.82 6.26
CA ALA A 59 1.09 8.63 7.08
C ALA A 59 1.91 7.59 6.32
N LEU A 60 1.65 7.44 5.03
CA LEU A 60 2.39 6.50 4.21
C LEU A 60 3.88 6.86 4.18
N VAL A 61 4.17 8.16 3.97
CA VAL A 61 5.55 8.61 3.95
C VAL A 61 6.23 8.31 5.29
N GLU A 62 5.54 8.58 6.38
CA GLU A 62 6.14 8.39 7.69
C GLU A 62 6.42 6.91 7.97
N ILE A 63 5.47 6.05 7.67
CA ILE A 63 5.65 4.62 7.92
C ILE A 63 6.73 4.05 7.00
N ALA A 64 6.69 4.41 5.71
CA ALA A 64 7.69 3.92 4.76
C ALA A 64 9.08 4.37 5.17
N SER A 65 9.23 5.64 5.59
CA SER A 65 10.52 6.14 6.05
C SER A 65 11.01 5.37 7.27
N ALA A 66 10.11 5.07 8.19
CA ALA A 66 10.49 4.32 9.39
C ALA A 66 10.96 2.92 9.04
N LEU A 67 10.45 2.36 7.94
CA LEU A 67 10.87 1.04 7.48
C LEU A 67 12.01 1.11 6.47
N GLY A 68 12.46 2.32 6.13
CA GLY A 68 13.60 2.48 5.22
C GLY A 68 13.28 2.10 3.79
N VAL A 69 12.03 2.18 3.38
CA VAL A 69 11.63 1.82 2.02
C VAL A 69 10.99 3.03 1.37
N SER A 70 11.12 3.17 0.05
CA SER A 70 10.56 4.32 -0.64
C SER A 70 9.05 4.15 -0.82
N VAL A 71 8.35 5.27 -0.79
CA VAL A 71 6.91 5.28 -1.04
C VAL A 71 6.60 4.73 -2.42
N LEU A 72 7.40 5.12 -3.42
CA LEU A 72 7.19 4.64 -4.78
C LEU A 72 7.28 3.12 -4.86
N GLU A 73 8.26 2.56 -4.17
CA GLU A 73 8.43 1.11 -4.17
C GLU A 73 7.24 0.41 -3.53
N ILE A 74 6.74 0.95 -2.43
CA ILE A 74 5.58 0.39 -1.76
C ILE A 74 4.35 0.45 -2.68
N VAL A 75 4.14 1.59 -3.33
CA VAL A 75 3.00 1.76 -4.21
C VAL A 75 3.09 0.84 -5.43
N GLU A 76 4.28 0.71 -5.99
CA GLU A 76 4.48 -0.20 -7.12
C GLU A 76 4.17 -1.64 -6.74
N ARG A 77 4.64 -2.06 -5.58
CA ARG A 77 4.35 -3.42 -5.10
C ARG A 77 2.86 -3.60 -4.84
N ALA A 78 2.22 -2.55 -4.31
CA ALA A 78 0.79 -2.59 -4.02
C ALA A 78 0.00 -2.73 -5.31
N GLU A 79 0.40 -2.00 -6.34
CA GLU A 79 -0.27 -2.09 -7.63
C GLU A 79 -0.13 -3.48 -8.24
N LYS A 80 1.04 -4.09 -8.11
CA LYS A 80 1.24 -5.44 -8.61
C LYS A 80 0.40 -6.45 -7.84
N ARG A 81 0.31 -6.26 -6.53
CA ARG A 81 -0.52 -7.13 -5.69
C ARG A 81 -1.98 -7.01 -6.09
N LEU A 82 -2.43 -5.79 -6.33
CA LEU A 82 -3.80 -5.55 -6.73
C LEU A 82 -4.10 -6.16 -8.09
N ALA A 83 -3.18 -6.05 -9.03
CA ALA A 83 -3.35 -6.63 -10.35
C ALA A 83 -3.44 -8.15 -10.32
N LYS A 84 -2.72 -8.79 -9.40
CA LYS A 84 -2.81 -10.23 -9.28
C LYS A 84 -4.16 -10.66 -8.75
N LYS A 85 -4.75 -9.88 -7.85
CA LYS A 85 -6.05 -10.23 -7.31
C LYS A 85 -7.17 -9.91 -8.27
N THR A 86 -7.01 -8.86 -9.05
CA THR A 86 -8.03 -8.39 -9.97
C THR A 86 -7.45 -8.44 -11.35
N PRO A 87 -7.90 -9.35 -12.21
CA PRO A 87 -7.33 -9.43 -13.56
C PRO A 87 -7.43 -8.09 -14.26
N PRO A 88 -6.40 -7.71 -15.02
CA PRO A 88 -6.44 -6.44 -15.74
C PRO A 88 -7.48 -6.49 -16.84
N PRO A 89 -7.98 -5.35 -17.23
CA PRO A 89 -8.91 -5.30 -18.36
C PRO A 89 -8.22 -5.75 -19.59
N ARG A 90 -8.99 -6.44 -20.43
CA ARG A 90 -8.40 -6.95 -21.52
C ARG A 90 -8.12 -6.02 -22.50
N ARG A 91 -8.31 -5.10 -22.68
CA ARG A 91 -8.00 -4.20 -23.58
C ARG A 91 -6.88 -3.76 -23.70
N ARG A 92 -6.33 -3.93 -23.42
CA ARG A 92 -5.34 -3.47 -23.33
C ARG A 92 -4.42 -3.81 -23.86
N GLY A 93 -4.57 -4.11 -24.25
CA GLY A 93 -3.85 -4.43 -24.69
C GLY A 93 -3.14 -3.93 -25.27
N ARG A 94 -3.14 -3.42 -25.18
CA ARG A 94 -2.62 -2.94 -25.66
C ARG A 94 -1.68 -2.66 -25.70
N ARG A 95 -1.63 -2.57 -25.44
CA ARG A 95 -0.99 -2.25 -25.56
C ARG A 95 -0.17 -2.42 -25.82
N HIS A 96 -0.22 -2.66 -25.93
CA HIS A 96 0.30 -2.79 -26.49
C HIS A 96 0.63 -2.75 -27.07
N ALA A 97 0.42 -2.75 -27.14
CA ALA A 97 0.64 -2.67 -27.86
C ALA A 97 1.24 -2.21 -28.25
N LEU A 98 1.38 -1.80 -27.99
CA LEU A 98 1.76 -1.31 -28.45
C LEU A 98 2.64 -1.35 -28.68
N ALA A 99 2.93 -1.59 -28.47
CA ALA A 99 3.59 -1.72 -28.82
C ALA A 99 4.13 -1.93 -29.41
N MET A 100 4.06 -2.10 -29.77
CA MET A 100 4.38 -2.36 -30.45
C MET A 100 4.59 -2.19 -31.23
N ALA A 101 4.53 -1.92 -31.24
CA ALA A 101 4.62 -1.77 -31.97
C ALA A 101 4.80 -1.66 -32.54
#